data_f967e20acf418d826895625527af77f8
#
_entry.id   f967e20acf418d826895625527af77f8
#
_cell.length_a   1.000
_cell.length_b   1.000
_cell.length_c   1.000
_cell.angle_alpha   90.00
_cell.angle_beta   90.00
_cell.angle_gamma   90.00
#
_symmetry.space_group_name_H-M   'P 1'
#
loop_
_entity.id
_entity.type
_entity.pdbx_description
1 polymer ?
#
loop_
_entity_poly.entity_id
_entity_poly.type
_entity_poly.pdbx_seq_one_letter_code
_entity_poly.pdbx_strand_id
1 'polypeptide(L)'
;MSPKRANVCWRRSHDCYWTHGFDXXXXEEGAPSFSSDVAVHQLYASGGAAVAPVEGAFPGVTKDGAIDRVALSARVVGNAEAIQRLEAIVHPLVRQAQVVFLQDQRDAGAAVAVLDIPLLFEGGGAKYVDATVVVSAPADIQRARVLARTGMTVEKFEAILKLQMPDAEKRARADYVIDTSGSFEDTRAQVRAVLDALGEQS
;
A
#
# COMPACT_ATOMS: atom_id res chain seq x y z
N MET A 1 27.27 13.41 -13.03
CA MET A 1 26.55 12.53 -12.06
C MET A 1 25.08 12.57 -12.46
N SER A 2 24.52 11.43 -12.86
CA SER A 2 23.08 11.36 -13.10
C SER A 2 22.33 11.57 -11.79
N PRO A 3 21.28 12.37 -11.78
CA PRO A 3 20.52 12.57 -10.54
C PRO A 3 19.99 11.22 -10.03
N LYS A 4 20.09 11.02 -8.73
CA LYS A 4 19.50 9.85 -8.08
C LYS A 4 17.99 10.05 -8.10
N ARG A 5 17.29 9.21 -8.81
CA ARG A 5 15.83 9.25 -8.87
C ARG A 5 15.24 8.67 -7.58
N ALA A 6 14.31 9.38 -7.00
CA ALA A 6 13.76 9.00 -5.70
C ALA A 6 12.67 7.94 -5.84
N ASN A 7 12.87 6.80 -5.18
CA ASN A 7 11.81 5.82 -4.95
C ASN A 7 11.16 6.16 -3.62
N VAL A 8 9.96 6.68 -3.66
CA VAL A 8 9.27 7.17 -2.47
C VAL A 8 8.18 6.19 -2.08
N CYS A 9 8.19 5.78 -0.84
CA CYS A 9 7.08 4.98 -0.32
C CYS A 9 6.09 5.86 0.40
N TRP A 10 4.89 5.90 -0.12
CA TRP A 10 3.76 6.57 0.50
C TRP A 10 3.00 5.56 1.34
N ARG A 11 2.98 5.79 2.64
CA ARG A 11 2.19 4.96 3.53
C ARG A 11 0.93 5.67 3.93
N ARG A 12 -0.19 4.98 3.72
CA ARG A 12 -1.47 5.41 4.28
C ARG A 12 -1.59 4.86 5.70
N SER A 13 -1.95 5.70 6.66
CA SER A 13 -2.58 5.15 7.85
C SER A 13 -3.85 4.45 7.36
N HIS A 14 -4.20 3.31 7.92
CA HIS A 14 -5.25 2.41 7.43
C HIS A 14 -6.60 3.07 7.16
N ASP A 15 -6.75 4.32 7.48
CA ASP A 15 -8.05 4.91 7.73
C ASP A 15 -8.32 6.19 6.97
N CYS A 16 -7.47 6.53 6.01
CA CYS A 16 -7.80 7.67 5.15
C CYS A 16 -8.85 7.24 4.12
N TYR A 17 -9.94 7.94 4.11
CA TYR A 17 -11.11 7.75 3.23
C TYR A 17 -10.76 7.84 1.74
N TRP A 18 -9.52 8.20 1.45
CA TRP A 18 -9.02 8.51 0.12
C TRP A 18 -8.40 7.32 -0.61
N THR A 19 -8.82 6.09 -0.26
CA THR A 19 -8.21 4.87 -0.81
C THR A 19 -8.31 4.74 -2.34
N HIS A 20 -9.31 5.38 -2.97
CA HIS A 20 -9.49 5.34 -4.42
C HIS A 20 -9.10 6.65 -5.10
N GLY A 21 -8.78 7.70 -4.36
CA GLY A 21 -8.46 9.01 -4.92
C GLY A 21 -7.01 9.45 -4.75
N PHE A 22 -6.27 8.82 -3.85
CA PHE A 22 -4.89 9.24 -3.56
C PHE A 22 -3.93 8.86 -4.69
N ASP A 23 -4.06 7.71 -5.24
CA ASP A 23 -3.33 7.28 -6.44
C ASP A 23 -3.63 8.16 -7.65
N UNK A 24 -4.67 8.55 -7.61
CA UNK A 24 -5.06 9.49 -8.57
C UNK A 24 -4.41 10.80 -8.36
N UNK A 25 -4.23 11.15 -7.28
CA UNK A 25 -3.63 12.32 -6.96
C UNK A 25 -2.20 12.29 -7.28
N UNK A 26 -1.68 11.29 -7.11
CA UNK A 26 -0.36 11.13 -7.42
C UNK A 26 -0.10 11.08 -8.88
N UNK A 27 -0.99 10.54 -9.37
CA UNK A 27 -0.93 10.48 -10.75
C UNK A 27 -1.17 11.78 -11.42
N GLU A 28 -2.12 12.50 -10.98
CA GLU A 28 -2.38 13.86 -11.51
C GLU A 28 -1.24 14.84 -11.31
N GLU A 29 -0.52 14.68 -10.24
CA GLU A 29 0.64 15.55 -9.93
C GLU A 29 1.93 15.03 -10.57
N GLY A 30 1.84 14.10 -11.51
CA GLY A 30 2.97 13.64 -12.31
C GLY A 30 3.83 12.56 -11.67
N ALA A 31 3.38 11.99 -10.55
CA ALA A 31 4.12 10.92 -9.85
C ALA A 31 3.44 9.57 -10.10
N PRO A 32 4.02 8.71 -10.95
CA PRO A 32 3.49 7.37 -11.17
C PRO A 32 3.49 6.58 -9.86
N SER A 33 2.42 5.82 -9.64
CA SER A 33 2.24 5.08 -8.39
C SER A 33 1.99 3.60 -8.63
N PHE A 34 2.53 2.77 -7.72
CA PHE A 34 2.30 1.33 -7.66
C PHE A 34 1.54 1.02 -6.37
N SER A 35 0.39 0.38 -6.49
CA SER A 35 -0.36 -0.08 -5.34
C SER A 35 -0.15 -1.58 -5.13
N SER A 36 0.35 -1.97 -3.97
CA SER A 36 0.54 -3.38 -3.61
C SER A 36 -0.80 -4.13 -3.58
N ASP A 37 -1.89 -3.46 -3.17
CA ASP A 37 -3.22 -4.06 -3.15
C ASP A 37 -3.72 -4.37 -4.57
N VAL A 38 -3.50 -3.44 -5.51
CA VAL A 38 -3.85 -3.64 -6.92
C VAL A 38 -3.00 -4.77 -7.50
N ALA A 39 -1.72 -4.81 -7.19
CA ALA A 39 -0.83 -5.89 -7.65
C ALA A 39 -1.31 -7.26 -7.15
N VAL A 40 -1.68 -7.38 -5.87
CA VAL A 40 -2.25 -8.65 -5.35
C VAL A 40 -3.54 -9.00 -6.09
N HIS A 41 -4.38 -8.00 -6.39
CA HIS A 41 -5.61 -8.25 -7.15
C HIS A 41 -5.30 -8.83 -8.54
N GLN A 42 -4.31 -8.27 -9.22
CA GLN A 42 -3.87 -8.76 -10.54
C GLN A 42 -3.25 -10.17 -10.46
N LEU A 43 -2.43 -10.42 -9.44
CA LEU A 43 -1.81 -11.73 -9.21
C LEU A 43 -2.86 -12.82 -8.96
N TYR A 44 -4.01 -12.47 -8.41
CA TYR A 44 -5.11 -13.40 -8.09
C TYR A 44 -6.13 -13.52 -9.23
N ALA A 45 -6.08 -12.65 -10.23
CA ALA A 45 -6.98 -12.69 -11.38
C ALA A 45 -6.71 -13.93 -12.25
N SER A 46 -7.63 -14.23 -13.16
CA SER A 46 -7.47 -15.37 -14.07
C SER A 46 -6.17 -15.28 -14.87
N GLY A 47 -5.34 -16.32 -14.76
CA GLY A 47 -4.01 -16.35 -15.35
C GLY A 47 -2.93 -15.63 -14.57
N GLY A 48 -3.27 -15.06 -13.42
CA GLY A 48 -2.29 -14.36 -12.56
C GLY A 48 -1.24 -15.30 -11.97
N ALA A 49 -0.04 -14.76 -11.76
CA ALA A 49 1.13 -15.57 -11.38
C ALA A 49 0.99 -16.25 -10.00
N ALA A 50 0.10 -15.75 -9.13
CA ALA A 50 -0.13 -16.37 -7.83
C ALA A 50 -1.14 -17.53 -7.89
N VAL A 51 -1.92 -17.66 -8.98
CA VAL A 51 -3.03 -18.64 -9.01
C VAL A 51 -2.53 -20.08 -8.81
N ALA A 52 -1.58 -20.51 -9.62
CA ALA A 52 -1.08 -21.88 -9.55
C ALA A 52 -0.36 -22.20 -8.22
N PRO A 53 0.57 -21.36 -7.74
CA PRO A 53 1.23 -21.67 -6.47
C PRO A 53 0.31 -21.57 -5.25
N VAL A 54 -0.69 -20.68 -5.25
CA VAL A 54 -1.66 -20.59 -4.16
C VAL A 54 -2.60 -21.79 -4.19
N GLU A 55 -3.10 -22.21 -5.35
CA GLU A 55 -3.90 -23.44 -5.47
C GLU A 55 -3.10 -24.67 -5.01
N GLY A 56 -1.82 -24.73 -5.35
CA GLY A 56 -0.95 -25.84 -4.90
C GLY A 56 -0.79 -25.91 -3.39
N ALA A 57 -0.72 -24.74 -2.73
CA ALA A 57 -0.60 -24.65 -1.28
C ALA A 57 -1.95 -24.79 -0.54
N PHE A 58 -3.04 -24.39 -1.17
CA PHE A 58 -4.40 -24.37 -0.61
C PHE A 58 -5.40 -24.93 -1.64
N PRO A 59 -5.43 -26.26 -1.81
CA PRO A 59 -6.30 -26.86 -2.85
C PRO A 59 -7.78 -26.48 -2.71
N GLY A 60 -8.40 -26.15 -3.83
CA GLY A 60 -9.83 -25.79 -3.92
C GLY A 60 -10.11 -24.31 -3.68
N VAL A 61 -9.10 -23.44 -3.79
CA VAL A 61 -9.29 -22.00 -3.64
C VAL A 61 -9.33 -21.26 -4.98
N THR A 62 -9.44 -22.00 -6.10
CA THR A 62 -9.57 -21.37 -7.41
C THR A 62 -10.98 -21.57 -7.97
N LYS A 63 -11.44 -20.57 -8.71
CA LYS A 63 -12.70 -20.60 -9.44
C LYS A 63 -12.51 -19.82 -10.75
N ASP A 64 -12.91 -20.41 -11.88
CA ASP A 64 -12.82 -19.79 -13.21
C ASP A 64 -11.40 -19.29 -13.53
N GLY A 65 -10.39 -20.01 -13.06
CA GLY A 65 -8.98 -19.68 -13.31
C GLY A 65 -8.41 -18.55 -12.45
N ALA A 66 -9.17 -18.03 -11.49
CA ALA A 66 -8.76 -16.97 -10.56
C ALA A 66 -8.82 -17.47 -9.11
N ILE A 67 -8.21 -16.77 -8.19
CA ILE A 67 -8.31 -17.07 -6.75
C ILE A 67 -9.70 -16.62 -6.25
N ASP A 68 -10.45 -17.56 -5.68
CA ASP A 68 -11.65 -17.26 -4.90
C ASP A 68 -11.22 -16.78 -3.51
N ARG A 69 -11.31 -15.47 -3.30
CA ARG A 69 -10.86 -14.83 -2.05
C ARG A 69 -11.67 -15.30 -0.83
N VAL A 70 -12.93 -15.68 -1.02
CA VAL A 70 -13.76 -16.19 0.08
C VAL A 70 -13.26 -17.57 0.49
N ALA A 71 -13.04 -18.45 -0.48
CA ALA A 71 -12.50 -19.79 -0.22
C ALA A 71 -11.10 -19.71 0.41
N LEU A 72 -10.23 -18.85 -0.12
CA LEU A 72 -8.88 -18.66 0.43
C LEU A 72 -8.94 -18.10 1.86
N SER A 73 -9.77 -17.09 2.09
CA SER A 73 -9.94 -16.49 3.42
C SER A 73 -10.36 -17.53 4.45
N ALA A 74 -11.26 -18.44 4.07
CA ALA A 74 -11.71 -19.52 4.97
C ALA A 74 -10.58 -20.50 5.36
N ARG A 75 -9.52 -20.58 4.52
CA ARG A 75 -8.36 -21.46 4.81
C ARG A 75 -7.29 -20.77 5.67
N VAL A 76 -7.19 -19.44 5.61
CA VAL A 76 -6.07 -18.72 6.24
C VAL A 76 -6.48 -17.93 7.48
N VAL A 77 -7.70 -17.41 7.54
CA VAL A 77 -8.12 -16.58 8.70
C VAL A 77 -8.12 -17.42 9.98
N GLY A 78 -7.43 -16.91 11.00
CA GLY A 78 -7.30 -17.59 12.29
C GLY A 78 -6.20 -18.65 12.31
N ASN A 79 -5.45 -18.84 11.23
CA ASN A 79 -4.37 -19.82 11.15
C ASN A 79 -3.06 -19.14 10.76
N ALA A 80 -2.22 -18.86 11.75
CA ALA A 80 -0.97 -18.10 11.55
C ALA A 80 -0.01 -18.82 10.58
N GLU A 81 0.07 -20.15 10.64
CA GLU A 81 0.93 -20.92 9.74
C GLU A 81 0.45 -20.82 8.27
N ALA A 82 -0.86 -20.90 8.08
CA ALA A 82 -1.45 -20.74 6.74
C ALA A 82 -1.20 -19.31 6.19
N ILE A 83 -1.33 -18.28 7.05
CA ILE A 83 -1.02 -16.91 6.66
C ILE A 83 0.44 -16.80 6.23
N GLN A 84 1.38 -17.30 7.02
CA GLN A 84 2.81 -17.26 6.69
C GLN A 84 3.11 -17.98 5.37
N ARG A 85 2.46 -19.13 5.15
CA ARG A 85 2.62 -19.87 3.89
C ARG A 85 2.11 -19.07 2.69
N LEU A 86 0.96 -18.42 2.84
CA LEU A 86 0.40 -17.56 1.79
C LEU A 86 1.33 -16.38 1.50
N GLU A 87 1.80 -15.71 2.55
CA GLU A 87 2.72 -14.58 2.45
C GLU A 87 4.03 -14.98 1.75
N ALA A 88 4.57 -16.16 2.07
CA ALA A 88 5.79 -16.67 1.43
C ALA A 88 5.62 -16.86 -0.09
N ILE A 89 4.39 -17.09 -0.56
CA ILE A 89 4.09 -17.20 -1.99
C ILE A 89 3.89 -15.81 -2.61
N VAL A 90 3.08 -14.98 -1.97
CA VAL A 90 2.59 -13.73 -2.56
C VAL A 90 3.63 -12.59 -2.48
N HIS A 91 4.36 -12.47 -1.36
CA HIS A 91 5.30 -11.35 -1.18
C HIS A 91 6.40 -11.31 -2.25
N PRO A 92 7.02 -12.43 -2.64
CA PRO A 92 8.02 -12.38 -3.73
C PRO A 92 7.43 -11.91 -5.06
N LEU A 93 6.20 -12.31 -5.38
CA LEU A 93 5.53 -11.91 -6.62
C LEU A 93 5.21 -10.41 -6.63
N VAL A 94 4.73 -9.88 -5.50
CA VAL A 94 4.47 -8.43 -5.36
C VAL A 94 5.79 -7.67 -5.48
N ARG A 95 6.84 -8.15 -4.81
CA ARG A 95 8.16 -7.51 -4.88
C ARG A 95 8.71 -7.49 -6.31
N GLN A 96 8.53 -8.59 -7.05
CA GLN A 96 8.92 -8.65 -8.46
C GLN A 96 8.16 -7.60 -9.28
N ALA A 97 6.85 -7.48 -9.07
CA ALA A 97 6.03 -6.47 -9.76
C ALA A 97 6.49 -5.04 -9.42
N GLN A 98 6.86 -4.78 -8.15
CA GLN A 98 7.43 -3.49 -7.74
C GLN A 98 8.73 -3.17 -8.47
N VAL A 99 9.63 -4.17 -8.58
CA VAL A 99 10.92 -3.99 -9.28
C VAL A 99 10.69 -3.65 -10.74
N VAL A 100 9.79 -4.36 -11.41
CA VAL A 100 9.44 -4.09 -12.81
C VAL A 100 8.89 -2.68 -12.95
N PHE A 101 7.92 -2.31 -12.11
CA PHE A 101 7.34 -0.96 -12.13
C PHE A 101 8.43 0.11 -11.97
N LEU A 102 9.30 -0.03 -10.96
CA LEU A 102 10.35 0.96 -10.70
C LEU A 102 11.33 1.06 -11.89
N GLN A 103 11.65 -0.07 -12.54
CA GLN A 103 12.51 -0.06 -13.72
C GLN A 103 11.82 0.68 -14.89
N ASP A 104 10.55 0.38 -15.13
CA ASP A 104 9.78 1.05 -16.18
C ASP A 104 9.73 2.57 -15.96
N GLN A 105 9.55 3.01 -14.70
CA GLN A 105 9.52 4.44 -14.39
C GLN A 105 10.89 5.09 -14.55
N ARG A 106 11.97 4.41 -14.21
CA ARG A 106 13.34 4.88 -14.47
C ARG A 106 13.57 5.06 -15.97
N ASP A 107 13.18 4.08 -16.76
CA ASP A 107 13.37 4.10 -18.21
C ASP A 107 12.52 5.20 -18.88
N ALA A 108 11.34 5.48 -18.29
CA ALA A 108 10.47 6.56 -18.72
C ALA A 108 10.96 7.97 -18.28
N GLY A 109 11.98 8.03 -17.42
CA GLY A 109 12.54 9.31 -16.99
C GLY A 109 11.80 9.97 -15.83
N ALA A 110 10.97 9.21 -15.10
CA ALA A 110 10.24 9.77 -13.94
C ALA A 110 11.21 10.23 -12.85
N ALA A 111 11.03 11.46 -12.35
CA ALA A 111 11.84 11.99 -11.26
C ALA A 111 11.53 11.30 -9.93
N VAL A 112 10.26 11.02 -9.71
CA VAL A 112 9.76 10.36 -8.48
C VAL A 112 8.84 9.21 -8.89
N ALA A 113 8.95 8.07 -8.22
CA ALA A 113 8.02 6.93 -8.35
C ALA A 113 7.51 6.55 -6.96
N VAL A 114 6.21 6.38 -6.83
CA VAL A 114 5.54 6.18 -5.56
C VAL A 114 5.17 4.69 -5.39
N LEU A 115 5.49 4.13 -4.23
CA LEU A 115 5.05 2.79 -3.83
C LEU A 115 4.04 2.90 -2.68
N ASP A 116 2.80 2.48 -2.91
CA ASP A 116 1.79 2.38 -1.85
C ASP A 116 1.89 0.98 -1.23
N ILE A 117 2.52 0.92 -0.06
CA ILE A 117 2.80 -0.35 0.65
C ILE A 117 2.13 -0.33 2.02
N PRO A 118 1.07 -1.11 2.23
CA PRO A 118 0.51 -1.30 3.57
C PRO A 118 1.54 -1.91 4.52
N LEU A 119 1.50 -1.51 5.79
CA LEU A 119 2.36 -2.05 6.84
C LEU A 119 3.87 -1.89 6.53
N LEU A 120 4.25 -0.77 5.88
CA LEU A 120 5.63 -0.50 5.47
C LEU A 120 6.64 -0.62 6.62
N PHE A 121 6.33 0.01 7.76
CA PHE A 121 7.24 0.04 8.91
C PHE A 121 7.25 -1.31 9.63
N GLU A 122 6.07 -1.93 9.78
CA GLU A 122 5.91 -3.23 10.43
C GLU A 122 6.64 -4.33 9.65
N GLY A 123 6.59 -4.27 8.33
CA GLY A 123 7.27 -5.21 7.43
C GLY A 123 8.74 -4.87 7.16
N GLY A 124 9.26 -3.79 7.73
CA GLY A 124 10.65 -3.39 7.54
C GLY A 124 10.97 -2.90 6.12
N GLY A 125 9.96 -2.48 5.37
CA GLY A 125 10.11 -2.05 3.97
C GLY A 125 10.79 -0.69 3.79
N ALA A 126 10.78 0.13 4.83
CA ALA A 126 11.29 1.51 4.77
C ALA A 126 12.77 1.59 4.30
N LYS A 127 13.56 0.58 4.58
CA LYS A 127 14.99 0.54 4.18
C LYS A 127 15.21 0.36 2.67
N TYR A 128 14.17 0.09 1.91
CA TYR A 128 14.27 -0.15 0.46
C TYR A 128 13.76 1.03 -0.37
N VAL A 129 13.41 2.14 0.28
CA VAL A 129 12.92 3.35 -0.38
C VAL A 129 13.80 4.53 0.00
N ASP A 130 13.81 5.56 -0.82
CA ASP A 130 14.66 6.74 -0.61
C ASP A 130 14.01 7.74 0.36
N ALA A 131 12.67 7.74 0.42
CA ALA A 131 11.91 8.56 1.36
C ALA A 131 10.59 7.89 1.73
N THR A 132 10.12 8.17 2.94
CA THR A 132 8.86 7.63 3.46
C THR A 132 7.89 8.78 3.73
N VAL A 133 6.64 8.60 3.26
CA VAL A 133 5.57 9.58 3.47
C VAL A 133 4.43 8.89 4.23
N VAL A 134 4.01 9.47 5.33
CA VAL A 134 2.85 8.99 6.09
C VAL A 134 1.66 9.93 5.86
N VAL A 135 0.57 9.35 5.37
CA VAL A 135 -0.70 10.06 5.23
C VAL A 135 -1.53 9.80 6.49
N SER A 136 -1.89 10.84 7.21
CA SER A 136 -2.48 10.73 8.53
C SER A 136 -3.68 11.69 8.69
N ALA A 137 -4.44 11.49 9.76
CA ALA A 137 -5.50 12.38 10.23
C ALA A 137 -5.67 12.16 11.74
N PRO A 138 -6.30 13.07 12.48
CA PRO A 138 -6.64 12.84 13.88
C PRO A 138 -7.43 11.54 14.09
N ALA A 139 -7.22 10.90 15.23
CA ALA A 139 -7.74 9.55 15.52
C ALA A 139 -9.27 9.48 15.43
N ASP A 140 -9.98 10.52 15.83
CA ASP A 140 -11.44 10.61 15.75
C ASP A 140 -11.90 10.65 14.29
N ILE A 141 -11.19 11.40 13.43
CA ILE A 141 -11.46 11.49 11.99
C ILE A 141 -11.19 10.12 11.34
N GLN A 142 -10.04 9.51 11.65
CA GLN A 142 -9.72 8.17 11.15
C GLN A 142 -10.83 7.18 11.53
N ARG A 143 -11.20 7.15 12.81
CA ARG A 143 -12.25 6.26 13.32
C ARG A 143 -13.58 6.46 12.59
N ALA A 144 -14.00 7.72 12.45
CA ALA A 144 -15.25 8.06 11.77
C ALA A 144 -15.24 7.57 10.32
N ARG A 145 -14.14 7.82 9.60
CA ARG A 145 -13.98 7.40 8.19
C ARG A 145 -14.03 5.89 8.01
N VAL A 146 -13.36 5.14 8.90
CA VAL A 146 -13.33 3.67 8.80
C VAL A 146 -14.68 3.05 9.12
N LEU A 147 -15.32 3.55 10.18
CA LEU A 147 -16.64 3.02 10.59
C LEU A 147 -17.75 3.34 9.56
N ALA A 148 -17.55 4.34 8.71
CA ALA A 148 -18.47 4.63 7.60
C ALA A 148 -18.38 3.62 6.45
N ARG A 149 -17.37 2.74 6.43
CA ARG A 149 -17.19 1.74 5.37
C ARG A 149 -18.17 0.59 5.54
N THR A 150 -18.76 0.15 4.43
CA THR A 150 -19.67 -1.00 4.42
C THR A 150 -19.00 -2.25 5.04
N GLY A 151 -19.64 -2.85 6.02
CA GLY A 151 -19.15 -4.08 6.66
C GLY A 151 -18.09 -3.89 7.73
N MET A 152 -17.72 -2.63 8.05
CA MET A 152 -16.79 -2.33 9.14
C MET A 152 -17.57 -2.19 10.45
N THR A 153 -17.08 -2.85 11.50
CA THR A 153 -17.63 -2.71 12.86
C THR A 153 -16.56 -2.18 13.80
N VAL A 154 -16.97 -1.73 14.98
CA VAL A 154 -16.03 -1.24 16.01
C VAL A 154 -15.03 -2.33 16.38
N GLU A 155 -15.51 -3.56 16.56
CA GLU A 155 -14.66 -4.70 16.95
C GLU A 155 -13.61 -5.01 15.90
N LYS A 156 -14.00 -5.00 14.60
CA LYS A 156 -13.06 -5.19 13.49
C LYS A 156 -12.02 -4.07 13.44
N PHE A 157 -12.48 -2.82 13.60
CA PHE A 157 -11.60 -1.66 13.61
C PHE A 157 -10.55 -1.77 14.72
N GLU A 158 -10.97 -2.08 15.95
CA GLU A 158 -10.06 -2.22 17.10
C GLU A 158 -9.08 -3.38 16.91
N ALA A 159 -9.54 -4.48 16.32
CA ALA A 159 -8.67 -5.61 16.01
C ALA A 159 -7.58 -5.22 15.00
N ILE A 160 -7.93 -4.46 13.98
CA ILE A 160 -6.98 -3.95 12.98
C ILE A 160 -5.96 -3.01 13.64
N LEU A 161 -6.44 -2.08 14.47
CA LEU A 161 -5.55 -1.12 15.16
C LEU A 161 -4.49 -1.81 16.03
N LYS A 162 -4.86 -2.90 16.70
CA LYS A 162 -3.94 -3.66 17.57
C LYS A 162 -2.77 -4.28 16.81
N LEU A 163 -2.94 -4.52 15.52
CA LEU A 163 -1.91 -5.14 14.67
C LEU A 163 -0.97 -4.12 14.04
N GLN A 164 -1.27 -2.83 14.20
CA GLN A 164 -0.53 -1.76 13.53
C GLN A 164 0.30 -0.93 14.51
N MET A 165 1.39 -0.41 13.98
CA MET A 165 2.17 0.61 14.68
C MET A 165 1.27 1.83 14.96
N PRO A 166 1.31 2.42 16.16
CA PRO A 166 0.56 3.64 16.46
C PRO A 166 0.87 4.77 15.48
N ASP A 167 -0.14 5.57 15.12
CA ASP A 167 0.01 6.67 14.17
C ASP A 167 1.11 7.66 14.57
N ALA A 168 1.17 8.00 15.85
CA ALA A 168 2.22 8.90 16.37
C ALA A 168 3.62 8.36 16.11
N GLU A 169 3.81 7.05 16.24
CA GLU A 169 5.10 6.41 15.97
C GLU A 169 5.41 6.37 14.47
N LYS A 170 4.41 6.11 13.63
CA LYS A 170 4.55 6.19 12.17
C LYS A 170 4.99 7.58 11.73
N ARG A 171 4.31 8.61 12.25
CA ARG A 171 4.62 10.02 11.93
C ARG A 171 6.04 10.39 12.37
N ALA A 172 6.46 9.88 13.53
CA ALA A 172 7.81 10.16 14.05
C ALA A 172 8.93 9.49 13.22
N ARG A 173 8.60 8.41 12.51
CA ARG A 173 9.56 7.67 11.65
C ARG A 173 9.56 8.12 10.20
N ALA A 174 8.54 8.86 9.78
CA ALA A 174 8.39 9.28 8.39
C ALA A 174 9.27 10.49 8.09
N ASP A 175 9.77 10.55 6.86
CA ASP A 175 10.49 11.73 6.36
C ASP A 175 9.51 12.88 6.09
N TYR A 176 8.28 12.56 5.66
CA TYR A 176 7.22 13.53 5.40
C TYR A 176 5.90 13.03 5.98
N VAL A 177 5.06 13.97 6.44
CA VAL A 177 3.71 13.66 6.92
C VAL A 177 2.71 14.55 6.16
N ILE A 178 1.66 13.92 5.62
CA ILE A 178 0.55 14.61 4.98
C ILE A 178 -0.67 14.49 5.88
N ASP A 179 -1.22 15.62 6.30
CA ASP A 179 -2.43 15.68 7.12
C ASP A 179 -3.66 15.79 6.20
N THR A 180 -4.54 14.82 6.31
CA THR A 180 -5.79 14.77 5.54
C THR A 180 -7.01 15.20 6.35
N SER A 181 -6.82 15.91 7.46
CA SER A 181 -7.94 16.40 8.28
C SER A 181 -8.66 17.60 7.63
N GLY A 182 -7.92 18.32 6.77
CA GLY A 182 -8.45 19.49 6.04
C GLY A 182 -9.19 19.11 4.75
N SER A 183 -9.27 20.07 3.86
CA SER A 183 -9.91 19.89 2.55
C SER A 183 -9.06 19.03 1.60
N PHE A 184 -9.67 18.62 0.50
CA PHE A 184 -8.95 17.94 -0.58
C PHE A 184 -7.84 18.82 -1.15
N GLU A 185 -8.12 20.11 -1.32
CA GLU A 185 -7.14 21.06 -1.86
C GLU A 185 -5.94 21.23 -0.92
N ASP A 186 -6.17 21.25 0.40
CA ASP A 186 -5.08 21.30 1.38
C ASP A 186 -4.20 20.05 1.30
N THR A 187 -4.84 18.88 1.16
CA THR A 187 -4.12 17.61 1.00
C THR A 187 -3.29 17.64 -0.29
N ARG A 188 -3.90 18.10 -1.38
CA ARG A 188 -3.25 18.19 -2.70
C ARG A 188 -2.05 19.14 -2.66
N ALA A 189 -2.18 20.28 -1.99
CA ALA A 189 -1.08 21.24 -1.81
C ALA A 189 0.11 20.61 -1.07
N GLN A 190 -0.18 19.82 -0.03
CA GLN A 190 0.87 19.09 0.72
C GLN A 190 1.54 18.02 -0.16
N VAL A 191 0.76 17.30 -0.98
CA VAL A 191 1.32 16.31 -1.92
C VAL A 191 2.30 16.98 -2.88
N ARG A 192 1.89 18.10 -3.49
CA ARG A 192 2.77 18.88 -4.39
C ARG A 192 4.07 19.28 -3.70
N ALA A 193 3.95 19.86 -2.50
CA ALA A 193 5.12 20.31 -1.75
C ALA A 193 6.11 19.17 -1.48
N VAL A 194 5.60 17.96 -1.17
CA VAL A 194 6.45 16.77 -0.95
C VAL A 194 7.10 16.34 -2.27
N LEU A 195 6.34 16.29 -3.37
CA LEU A 195 6.87 15.89 -4.68
C LEU A 195 7.93 16.87 -5.17
N ASP A 196 7.70 18.18 -5.01
CA ASP A 196 8.67 19.21 -5.37
C ASP A 196 9.98 19.04 -4.57
N ALA A 197 9.86 18.88 -3.26
CA ALA A 197 11.02 18.67 -2.38
C ALA A 197 11.82 17.42 -2.77
N LEU A 198 11.16 16.36 -3.21
CA LEU A 198 11.81 15.12 -3.63
C LEU A 198 12.42 15.26 -5.03
N GLY A 199 11.73 15.94 -5.94
CA GLY A 199 12.24 16.21 -7.28
C GLY A 199 13.49 17.07 -7.28
N GLU A 200 13.60 18.03 -6.36
CA GLU A 200 14.79 18.88 -6.20
C GLU A 200 16.00 18.13 -5.66
N GLN A 201 15.80 17.03 -4.96
CA GLN A 201 16.88 16.21 -4.40
C GLN A 201 17.39 15.14 -5.37
N SER A 202 16.71 14.97 -6.52
CA SER A 202 16.98 13.90 -7.49
C SER A 202 18.07 14.23 -8.51
#